data_2c586b8fed346187b0175a19deddf795
#
_entry.id   2c586b8fed346187b0175a19deddf795
#
_cell.length_a   1.000
_cell.length_b   1.000
_cell.length_c   1.000
_cell.angle_alpha   90.00
_cell.angle_beta   90.00
_cell.angle_gamma   90.00
#
_symmetry.space_group_name_H-M   'P 1'
#
loop_
_entity.id
_entity.type
_entity.pdbx_description
1 polymer ?
#
loop_
_entity_poly.entity_id
_entity_poly.type
_entity_poly.pdbx_seq_one_letter_code
_entity_poly.pdbx_strand_id
1 'polypeptide(L)'
;SVGLDRSLHGFVRGLWSKEENTNPMLIAKCCHDIDLLLWLTRTPCKRLTSFGSLRWFRSENAPMNSSDRCINCHIEAKCPYSAVDLYYNRRDWISNFDTPEGKTLNEVLLEELRHGKYGRCVFHCDNDVVDHQILSMEMESGVIVNFSMDIFTSDDCRETHVKLTHGEIDGNELRLRVRKFRDNEERVFDFSHISKKPFHAGADLKLVDDFVKALSCKEQKLRTSIENSVESHRICYEAERSRLTGKTIELGSYS
;
A
#
# COMPACT_ATOMS: atom_id res chain seq x y z
N SER A 1 -5.40 3.22 1.02
CA SER A 1 -4.45 4.12 1.69
C SER A 1 -3.33 3.34 2.36
N VAL A 2 -2.19 4.00 2.53
CA VAL A 2 -1.03 3.48 3.26
C VAL A 2 -0.77 4.44 4.41
N GLY A 3 -0.92 3.98 5.64
CA GLY A 3 -0.76 4.82 6.83
C GLY A 3 0.56 5.57 6.85
N LEU A 4 0.52 6.80 7.36
CA LEU A 4 1.67 7.73 7.34
C LEU A 4 2.93 7.09 7.94
N ASP A 5 2.86 6.55 9.15
CA ASP A 5 4.03 5.99 9.85
C ASP A 5 4.66 4.82 9.08
N ARG A 6 3.86 3.95 8.48
CA ARG A 6 4.32 2.87 7.59
C ARG A 6 5.05 3.45 6.38
N SER A 7 4.52 4.50 5.81
CA SER A 7 5.12 5.17 4.65
C SER A 7 6.43 5.85 5.00
N LEU A 8 6.50 6.54 6.12
CA LEU A 8 7.75 7.15 6.62
C LEU A 8 8.84 6.10 6.86
N HIS A 9 8.45 4.93 7.39
CA HIS A 9 9.38 3.83 7.64
C HIS A 9 9.82 3.17 6.34
N GLY A 10 8.89 2.76 5.49
CA GLY A 10 9.18 1.91 4.34
C GLY A 10 9.56 2.66 3.06
N PHE A 11 8.78 3.70 2.72
CA PHE A 11 8.82 4.35 1.41
C PHE A 11 9.54 5.69 1.38
N VAL A 12 9.82 6.29 2.54
CA VAL A 12 10.60 7.53 2.62
C VAL A 12 12.03 7.24 3.10
N ARG A 13 12.21 6.54 4.24
CA ARG A 13 13.52 6.25 4.83
C ARG A 13 14.05 4.87 4.50
N GLY A 14 13.15 3.92 4.22
CA GLY A 14 13.43 2.49 4.23
C GLY A 14 13.80 1.88 2.89
N LEU A 15 13.52 0.58 2.80
CA LEU A 15 13.94 -0.25 1.68
C LEU A 15 13.25 0.15 0.36
N TRP A 16 11.97 0.52 0.43
CA TRP A 16 11.16 0.84 -0.75
C TRP A 16 11.16 2.33 -1.12
N SER A 17 12.16 3.08 -0.66
CA SER A 17 12.27 4.52 -0.93
C SER A 17 12.76 4.87 -2.33
N LYS A 18 13.37 3.91 -3.04
CA LYS A 18 13.94 4.06 -4.38
C LYS A 18 13.37 3.04 -5.35
N GLU A 19 12.83 3.52 -6.48
CA GLU A 19 12.30 2.64 -7.53
C GLU A 19 13.38 1.73 -8.12
N GLU A 20 14.58 2.24 -8.35
CA GLU A 20 15.72 1.47 -8.90
C GLU A 20 16.15 0.28 -8.03
N ASN A 21 15.99 0.39 -6.71
CA ASN A 21 16.40 -0.65 -5.76
C ASN A 21 15.29 -1.67 -5.50
N THR A 22 14.05 -1.31 -5.81
CA THR A 22 12.89 -2.15 -5.54
C THR A 22 11.88 -2.11 -6.69
N ASN A 23 10.85 -1.28 -6.60
CA ASN A 23 9.80 -1.12 -7.60
C ASN A 23 9.04 0.19 -7.37
N PRO A 24 8.32 0.69 -8.38
CA PRO A 24 7.32 1.74 -8.19
C PRO A 24 6.30 1.41 -7.09
N MET A 25 5.76 2.43 -6.44
CA MET A 25 4.87 2.29 -5.27
C MET A 25 3.67 1.39 -5.54
N LEU A 26 3.05 1.46 -6.71
CA LEU A 26 1.90 0.60 -7.05
C LEU A 26 2.27 -0.88 -7.04
N ILE A 27 3.45 -1.24 -7.53
CA ILE A 27 3.91 -2.63 -7.54
C ILE A 27 4.30 -3.06 -6.14
N ALA A 28 5.10 -2.25 -5.44
CA ALA A 28 5.61 -2.59 -4.12
C ALA A 28 4.50 -2.73 -3.06
N LYS A 29 3.37 -2.01 -3.23
CA LYS A 29 2.33 -1.95 -2.20
C LYS A 29 0.92 -2.28 -2.68
N CYS A 30 0.56 -2.01 -3.91
CA CYS A 30 -0.84 -2.03 -4.35
C CYS A 30 -1.17 -3.13 -5.37
N CYS A 31 -0.22 -3.99 -5.76
CA CYS A 31 -0.48 -5.06 -6.72
C CYS A 31 -1.61 -5.99 -6.26
N HIS A 32 -1.70 -6.28 -4.96
CA HIS A 32 -2.80 -7.07 -4.39
C HIS A 32 -4.14 -6.31 -4.35
N ASP A 33 -4.13 -4.97 -4.33
CA ASP A 33 -5.34 -4.17 -4.46
C ASP A 33 -5.87 -4.23 -5.90
N ILE A 34 -4.98 -4.18 -6.88
CA ILE A 34 -5.33 -4.36 -8.29
C ILE A 34 -5.84 -5.78 -8.57
N ASP A 35 -5.22 -6.80 -7.95
CA ASP A 35 -5.72 -8.18 -8.02
C ASP A 35 -7.13 -8.31 -7.46
N LEU A 36 -7.43 -7.66 -6.32
CA LEU A 36 -8.79 -7.60 -5.76
C LEU A 36 -9.79 -6.95 -6.73
N LEU A 37 -9.40 -5.88 -7.42
CA LEU A 37 -10.25 -5.20 -8.40
C LEU A 37 -10.52 -6.08 -9.62
N LEU A 38 -9.53 -6.82 -10.11
CA LEU A 38 -9.69 -7.81 -11.17
C LEU A 38 -10.63 -8.94 -10.73
N TRP A 39 -10.47 -9.43 -9.51
CA TRP A 39 -11.36 -10.45 -8.93
C TRP A 39 -12.81 -9.95 -8.82
N LEU A 40 -13.02 -8.71 -8.40
CA LEU A 40 -14.37 -8.11 -8.30
C LEU A 40 -15.03 -7.92 -9.66
N THR A 41 -14.29 -7.44 -10.65
CA THR A 41 -14.83 -7.13 -11.99
C THR A 41 -14.92 -8.35 -12.89
N ARG A 42 -14.12 -9.38 -12.65
CA ARG A 42 -14.04 -10.65 -13.42
C ARG A 42 -13.83 -10.44 -14.92
N THR A 43 -13.09 -9.40 -15.29
CA THR A 43 -12.84 -9.06 -16.69
C THR A 43 -11.49 -8.36 -16.79
N PRO A 44 -10.74 -8.55 -17.89
CA PRO A 44 -9.47 -7.88 -18.10
C PRO A 44 -9.61 -6.36 -18.20
N CYS A 45 -8.53 -5.66 -17.92
CA CYS A 45 -8.43 -4.23 -18.14
C CYS A 45 -8.18 -3.97 -19.64
N LYS A 46 -9.04 -3.16 -20.26
CA LYS A 46 -8.91 -2.77 -21.66
C LYS A 46 -7.92 -1.63 -21.85
N ARG A 47 -8.05 -0.58 -21.03
CA ARG A 47 -7.17 0.58 -21.03
C ARG A 47 -7.14 1.26 -19.67
N LEU A 48 -6.09 2.02 -19.44
CA LEU A 48 -5.92 2.73 -18.19
C LEU A 48 -5.24 4.08 -18.37
N THR A 49 -5.40 4.95 -17.38
CA THR A 49 -4.64 6.18 -17.22
C THR A 49 -4.30 6.41 -15.76
N SER A 50 -3.13 6.99 -15.49
CA SER A 50 -2.64 7.19 -14.14
C SER A 50 -1.97 8.55 -13.98
N PHE A 51 -2.15 9.16 -12.79
CA PHE A 51 -1.48 10.37 -12.34
C PHE A 51 -0.96 10.18 -10.93
N GLY A 52 0.23 10.67 -10.66
CA GLY A 52 0.85 10.59 -9.36
C GLY A 52 2.20 11.30 -9.34
N SER A 53 2.67 11.65 -8.17
CA SER A 53 3.97 12.30 -8.00
C SER A 53 4.49 12.14 -6.58
N LEU A 54 5.79 12.36 -6.40
CA LEU A 54 6.37 12.68 -5.11
C LEU A 54 6.23 14.19 -4.91
N ARG A 55 5.32 14.60 -4.02
CA ARG A 55 4.98 16.01 -3.84
C ARG A 55 5.52 16.59 -2.54
N TRP A 56 5.46 15.84 -1.45
CA TRP A 56 5.67 16.40 -0.13
C TRP A 56 7.06 16.13 0.47
N PHE A 57 7.54 14.89 0.49
CA PHE A 57 8.82 14.55 1.11
C PHE A 57 9.99 14.86 0.18
N ARG A 58 10.26 16.16 0.00
CA ARG A 58 11.28 16.75 -0.86
C ARG A 58 11.96 17.90 -0.16
N SER A 59 13.21 18.18 -0.51
CA SER A 59 14.02 19.20 0.14
C SER A 59 13.42 20.62 0.07
N GLU A 60 12.69 20.95 -1.01
CA GLU A 60 12.02 22.23 -1.17
C GLU A 60 10.88 22.47 -0.15
N ASN A 61 10.34 21.42 0.45
CA ASN A 61 9.30 21.50 1.49
C ASN A 61 9.89 21.36 2.90
N ALA A 62 11.20 21.28 3.04
CA ALA A 62 11.84 21.17 4.34
C ALA A 62 11.53 22.40 5.20
N PRO A 63 11.04 22.22 6.43
CA PRO A 63 10.81 23.33 7.34
C PRO A 63 12.11 24.10 7.60
N MET A 64 12.01 25.42 7.76
CA MET A 64 13.14 26.25 8.14
C MET A 64 13.77 25.71 9.43
N ASN A 65 15.09 25.65 9.49
CA ASN A 65 15.88 25.08 10.59
C ASN A 65 15.72 23.55 10.80
N SER A 66 15.19 22.83 9.81
CA SER A 66 15.30 21.37 9.83
C SER A 66 16.77 20.94 9.63
N SER A 67 17.14 19.81 10.24
CA SER A 67 18.46 19.20 10.09
C SER A 67 18.36 17.93 9.25
N ASP A 68 19.49 17.46 8.71
CA ASP A 68 19.54 16.20 7.96
C ASP A 68 19.10 14.97 8.78
N ARG A 69 19.19 15.05 10.11
CA ARG A 69 18.82 13.98 11.03
C ARG A 69 17.89 14.46 12.12
N CYS A 70 16.86 13.66 12.42
CA CYS A 70 15.87 14.01 13.43
C CYS A 70 16.47 14.19 14.82
N ILE A 71 17.46 13.38 15.21
CA ILE A 71 18.09 13.47 16.56
C ILE A 71 18.82 14.80 16.80
N ASN A 72 19.22 15.49 15.76
CA ASN A 72 19.91 16.79 15.82
C ASN A 72 19.01 17.96 15.41
N CYS A 73 17.70 17.71 15.20
CA CYS A 73 16.80 18.70 14.61
C CYS A 73 16.19 19.60 15.70
N HIS A 74 16.33 20.91 15.55
CA HIS A 74 15.81 21.89 16.51
C HIS A 74 14.27 21.93 16.59
N ILE A 75 13.58 21.46 15.55
CA ILE A 75 12.13 21.40 15.50
C ILE A 75 11.57 19.99 15.76
N GLU A 76 12.43 19.03 16.15
CA GLU A 76 12.11 17.61 16.29
C GLU A 76 10.85 17.39 17.15
N ALA A 77 10.78 18.01 18.34
CA ALA A 77 9.70 17.80 19.30
C ALA A 77 8.29 18.22 18.80
N LYS A 78 8.20 18.98 17.70
CA LYS A 78 6.94 19.39 17.07
C LYS A 78 6.76 18.81 15.67
N CYS A 79 7.71 18.00 15.22
CA CYS A 79 7.69 17.45 13.87
C CYS A 79 6.78 16.20 13.80
N PRO A 80 5.71 16.20 13.00
CA PRO A 80 4.82 15.03 12.89
C PRO A 80 5.50 13.84 12.20
N TYR A 81 6.71 14.02 11.67
CA TYR A 81 7.47 12.99 10.95
C TYR A 81 8.73 12.57 11.70
N SER A 82 8.81 12.86 13.00
CA SER A 82 10.02 12.61 13.80
C SER A 82 10.38 11.11 13.83
N ALA A 83 11.63 10.81 13.45
CA ALA A 83 12.19 9.48 13.61
C ALA A 83 12.45 9.14 15.09
N VAL A 84 12.76 10.14 15.92
CA VAL A 84 12.96 9.96 17.35
C VAL A 84 11.65 9.54 18.01
N ASP A 85 10.55 10.24 17.67
CA ASP A 85 9.23 9.87 18.17
C ASP A 85 8.84 8.46 17.70
N LEU A 86 8.94 8.18 16.40
CA LEU A 86 8.52 6.92 15.80
C LEU A 86 9.28 5.71 16.40
N TYR A 87 10.61 5.75 16.42
CA TYR A 87 11.41 4.58 16.78
C TYR A 87 11.84 4.55 18.25
N TYR A 88 12.17 5.68 18.83
CA TYR A 88 12.70 5.70 20.20
C TYR A 88 11.63 5.89 21.25
N ASN A 89 10.67 6.80 21.05
CA ASN A 89 9.62 7.07 22.04
C ASN A 89 8.47 6.04 21.95
N ARG A 90 7.85 5.90 20.77
CA ARG A 90 6.71 5.00 20.57
C ARG A 90 7.08 3.53 20.38
N ARG A 91 8.35 3.26 20.05
CA ARG A 91 8.84 1.89 19.80
C ARG A 91 8.18 1.19 18.62
N ASP A 92 7.74 1.95 17.63
CA ASP A 92 7.19 1.39 16.42
C ASP A 92 8.30 0.80 15.53
N TRP A 93 8.02 -0.31 14.85
CA TRP A 93 8.93 -0.98 13.91
C TRP A 93 10.26 -1.46 14.51
N ILE A 94 10.35 -1.56 15.84
CA ILE A 94 11.59 -1.97 16.53
C ILE A 94 12.05 -3.38 16.17
N SER A 95 11.14 -4.26 15.74
CA SER A 95 11.47 -5.61 15.25
C SER A 95 12.34 -5.62 13.98
N ASN A 96 12.47 -4.49 13.31
CA ASN A 96 13.33 -4.34 12.13
C ASN A 96 14.79 -4.01 12.50
N PHE A 97 15.11 -3.87 13.80
CA PHE A 97 16.45 -3.56 14.28
C PHE A 97 17.01 -4.75 15.04
N ASP A 98 17.97 -5.43 14.43
CA ASP A 98 18.71 -6.49 15.10
C ASP A 98 19.47 -5.93 16.30
N THR A 99 19.39 -6.62 17.44
CA THR A 99 20.13 -6.24 18.64
C THR A 99 21.31 -7.21 18.82
N PRO A 100 22.52 -6.82 18.43
CA PRO A 100 23.71 -7.66 18.58
C PRO A 100 24.00 -8.01 20.04
N GLU A 101 24.69 -9.12 20.27
CA GLU A 101 25.12 -9.53 21.60
C GLU A 101 25.94 -8.42 22.27
N GLY A 102 25.63 -8.13 23.52
CA GLY A 102 26.31 -7.09 24.32
C GLY A 102 25.78 -5.66 24.11
N LYS A 103 24.79 -5.45 23.21
CA LYS A 103 24.12 -4.15 23.06
C LYS A 103 22.69 -4.19 23.58
N THR A 104 22.22 -3.06 24.06
CA THR A 104 20.81 -2.85 24.38
C THR A 104 20.07 -2.31 23.15
N LEU A 105 18.77 -2.55 23.06
CA LEU A 105 17.93 -1.98 22.00
C LEU A 105 18.04 -0.45 21.94
N ASN A 106 18.14 0.22 23.09
CA ASN A 106 18.31 1.68 23.13
C ASN A 106 19.59 2.14 22.44
N GLU A 107 20.70 1.45 22.67
CA GLU A 107 21.96 1.76 22.00
C GLU A 107 21.86 1.57 20.49
N VAL A 108 21.22 0.49 20.06
CA VAL A 108 20.99 0.22 18.63
C VAL A 108 20.13 1.32 17.99
N LEU A 109 19.03 1.70 18.64
CA LEU A 109 18.15 2.74 18.14
C LEU A 109 18.83 4.12 18.09
N LEU A 110 19.61 4.47 19.11
CA LEU A 110 20.37 5.73 19.12
C LEU A 110 21.44 5.75 18.03
N GLU A 111 22.11 4.64 17.79
CA GLU A 111 23.09 4.50 16.71
C GLU A 111 22.42 4.65 15.34
N GLU A 112 21.27 3.99 15.13
CA GLU A 112 20.47 4.13 13.92
C GLU A 112 20.01 5.58 13.69
N LEU A 113 19.53 6.26 14.74
CA LEU A 113 19.10 7.65 14.64
C LEU A 113 20.27 8.60 14.31
N ARG A 114 21.49 8.29 14.78
CA ARG A 114 22.69 9.10 14.52
C ARG A 114 23.28 8.82 13.14
N HIS A 115 23.34 7.57 12.72
CA HIS A 115 24.15 7.15 11.57
C HIS A 115 23.37 6.37 10.50
N GLY A 116 22.30 5.66 10.87
CA GLY A 116 21.53 4.83 9.97
C GLY A 116 20.54 5.58 9.11
N LYS A 117 19.93 4.88 8.16
CA LYS A 117 18.97 5.44 7.20
C LYS A 117 17.67 5.92 7.85
N TYR A 118 17.23 5.26 8.91
CA TYR A 118 15.96 5.57 9.56
C TYR A 118 16.01 6.84 10.43
N GLY A 119 17.20 7.34 10.79
CA GLY A 119 17.37 8.61 11.51
C GLY A 119 17.32 9.86 10.62
N ARG A 120 17.27 9.71 9.28
CA ARG A 120 17.25 10.83 8.33
C ARG A 120 15.96 11.65 8.43
N CYS A 121 16.06 12.94 8.16
CA CYS A 121 14.90 13.80 7.97
C CYS A 121 14.16 13.37 6.69
N VAL A 122 12.84 13.28 6.74
CA VAL A 122 12.01 12.88 5.58
C VAL A 122 12.14 13.82 4.38
N PHE A 123 12.46 15.08 4.62
CA PHE A 123 12.65 16.09 3.58
C PHE A 123 14.06 16.07 2.96
N HIS A 124 15.00 15.38 3.60
CA HIS A 124 16.38 15.24 3.14
C HIS A 124 16.73 13.79 2.77
N CYS A 125 15.71 12.93 2.65
CA CYS A 125 15.87 11.61 2.06
C CYS A 125 16.02 11.72 0.54
N ASP A 126 16.57 10.67 -0.03
CA ASP A 126 16.78 10.52 -1.47
C ASP A 126 15.70 9.66 -2.13
N ASN A 127 14.53 9.56 -1.49
CA ASN A 127 13.36 8.83 -2.00
C ASN A 127 12.84 9.44 -3.30
N ASP A 128 12.38 8.60 -4.21
CA ASP A 128 11.83 8.97 -5.52
C ASP A 128 10.46 8.37 -5.83
N VAL A 129 9.97 7.45 -4.99
CA VAL A 129 8.64 6.85 -5.15
C VAL A 129 7.53 7.89 -4.87
N VAL A 130 6.41 7.74 -5.56
CA VAL A 130 5.27 8.64 -5.42
C VAL A 130 4.68 8.61 -4.00
N ASP A 131 4.19 9.74 -3.51
CA ASP A 131 3.47 9.84 -2.23
C ASP A 131 1.94 9.81 -2.40
N HIS A 132 1.46 9.99 -3.62
CA HIS A 132 0.06 9.78 -4.01
C HIS A 132 -0.03 9.39 -5.49
N GLN A 133 -0.99 8.54 -5.82
CA GLN A 133 -1.25 8.11 -7.19
C GLN A 133 -2.71 7.70 -7.37
N ILE A 134 -3.28 8.05 -8.50
CA ILE A 134 -4.59 7.58 -8.94
C ILE A 134 -4.45 6.75 -10.21
N LEU A 135 -5.37 5.82 -10.40
CA LEU A 135 -5.47 4.96 -11.56
C LEU A 135 -6.94 4.82 -11.95
N SER A 136 -7.26 5.16 -13.19
CA SER A 136 -8.57 4.91 -13.77
C SER A 136 -8.45 3.84 -14.85
N MET A 137 -9.31 2.82 -14.78
CA MET A 137 -9.33 1.67 -15.70
C MET A 137 -10.69 1.54 -16.35
N GLU A 138 -10.72 1.28 -17.65
CA GLU A 138 -11.88 0.75 -18.37
C GLU A 138 -11.66 -0.74 -18.57
N MET A 139 -12.58 -1.54 -18.05
CA MET A 139 -12.56 -3.00 -18.22
C MET A 139 -13.18 -3.39 -19.54
N GLU A 140 -12.86 -4.57 -20.10
CA GLU A 140 -13.45 -5.07 -21.35
C GLU A 140 -14.97 -5.19 -21.28
N SER A 141 -15.54 -5.43 -20.11
CA SER A 141 -16.99 -5.43 -19.87
C SER A 141 -17.64 -4.04 -19.88
N GLY A 142 -16.86 -2.96 -19.99
CA GLY A 142 -17.33 -1.58 -19.87
C GLY A 142 -17.46 -1.07 -18.44
N VAL A 143 -17.11 -1.86 -17.43
CA VAL A 143 -17.04 -1.40 -16.04
C VAL A 143 -15.87 -0.41 -15.91
N ILE A 144 -16.12 0.70 -15.21
CA ILE A 144 -15.09 1.68 -14.89
C ILE A 144 -14.65 1.51 -13.44
N VAL A 145 -13.35 1.45 -13.25
CA VAL A 145 -12.72 1.33 -11.93
C VAL A 145 -11.83 2.53 -11.68
N ASN A 146 -11.97 3.15 -10.51
CA ASN A 146 -11.06 4.18 -10.02
C ASN A 146 -10.37 3.66 -8.78
N PHE A 147 -9.06 3.74 -8.75
CA PHE A 147 -8.21 3.40 -7.62
C PHE A 147 -7.40 4.62 -7.20
N SER A 148 -7.28 4.83 -5.90
CA SER A 148 -6.38 5.85 -5.34
C SER A 148 -5.51 5.28 -4.24
N MET A 149 -4.24 5.61 -4.28
CA MET A 149 -3.26 5.37 -3.24
C MET A 149 -2.78 6.71 -2.69
N ASP A 150 -2.77 6.84 -1.38
CA ASP A 150 -2.29 8.01 -0.66
C ASP A 150 -1.58 7.58 0.62
N ILE A 151 -0.47 8.25 0.97
CA ILE A 151 0.29 7.97 2.17
C ILE A 151 -0.04 8.92 3.34
N PHE A 152 -0.81 9.98 3.10
CA PHE A 152 -1.19 10.96 4.12
C PHE A 152 -2.49 10.57 4.81
N THR A 153 -2.51 9.38 5.39
CA THR A 153 -3.67 8.82 6.09
C THR A 153 -3.28 8.33 7.47
N SER A 154 -4.20 8.44 8.43
CA SER A 154 -3.99 7.94 9.80
C SER A 154 -3.92 6.41 9.84
N ASP A 155 -4.66 5.75 8.96
CA ASP A 155 -4.84 4.30 8.99
C ASP A 155 -4.42 3.63 7.68
N ASP A 156 -3.88 2.42 7.80
CA ASP A 156 -3.76 1.47 6.71
C ASP A 156 -5.12 0.81 6.47
N CYS A 157 -5.91 1.31 5.54
CA CYS A 157 -7.20 0.70 5.23
C CYS A 157 -7.52 0.74 3.73
N ARG A 158 -8.39 -0.18 3.30
CA ARG A 158 -9.00 -0.20 1.98
C ARG A 158 -10.45 0.21 2.09
N GLU A 159 -10.76 1.41 1.60
CA GLU A 159 -12.15 1.80 1.42
C GLU A 159 -12.60 1.37 0.03
N THR A 160 -13.75 0.72 -0.04
CA THR A 160 -14.30 0.17 -1.29
C THR A 160 -15.73 0.64 -1.47
N HIS A 161 -16.03 1.18 -2.65
CA HIS A 161 -17.35 1.59 -3.07
C HIS A 161 -17.71 0.92 -4.38
N VAL A 162 -18.75 0.10 -4.39
CA VAL A 162 -19.24 -0.59 -5.59
C VAL A 162 -20.64 -0.11 -5.91
N LYS A 163 -20.82 0.47 -7.09
CA LYS A 163 -22.13 0.88 -7.62
C LYS A 163 -22.65 -0.18 -8.58
N LEU A 164 -23.84 -0.69 -8.30
CA LEU A 164 -24.48 -1.76 -9.07
C LEU A 164 -25.84 -1.28 -9.58
N THR A 165 -26.43 -1.99 -10.53
CA THR A 165 -27.72 -1.64 -11.11
C THR A 165 -28.90 -1.73 -10.13
N HIS A 166 -28.77 -2.52 -9.06
CA HIS A 166 -29.85 -2.77 -8.09
C HIS A 166 -29.49 -2.36 -6.66
N GLY A 167 -28.29 -1.80 -6.44
CA GLY A 167 -27.84 -1.44 -5.10
C GLY A 167 -26.42 -0.92 -5.10
N GLU A 168 -25.89 -0.73 -3.92
CA GLU A 168 -24.50 -0.33 -3.70
C GLU A 168 -23.90 -1.07 -2.52
N ILE A 169 -22.57 -1.18 -2.54
CA ILE A 169 -21.77 -1.74 -1.45
C ILE A 169 -20.72 -0.71 -1.09
N ASP A 170 -20.61 -0.37 0.18
CA ASP A 170 -19.53 0.46 0.70
C ASP A 170 -18.95 -0.15 1.97
N GLY A 171 -17.68 0.11 2.20
CA GLY A 171 -17.00 -0.26 3.42
C GLY A 171 -15.53 -0.52 3.25
N ASN A 172 -15.00 -1.27 4.19
CA ASN A 172 -13.59 -1.67 4.25
C ASN A 172 -13.47 -3.16 4.59
N GLU A 173 -12.24 -3.62 4.87
CA GLU A 173 -11.97 -5.02 5.19
C GLU A 173 -12.69 -5.52 6.45
N LEU A 174 -13.11 -4.62 7.34
CA LEU A 174 -13.73 -4.98 8.61
C LEU A 174 -15.24 -4.85 8.59
N ARG A 175 -15.78 -3.97 7.77
CA ARG A 175 -17.22 -3.70 7.75
C ARG A 175 -17.68 -3.36 6.33
N LEU A 176 -18.69 -4.09 5.86
CA LEU A 176 -19.37 -3.84 4.59
C LEU A 176 -20.82 -3.50 4.82
N ARG A 177 -21.31 -2.50 4.11
CA ARG A 177 -22.70 -2.09 4.07
C ARG A 177 -23.24 -2.33 2.66
N VAL A 178 -24.32 -3.09 2.56
CA VAL A 178 -25.02 -3.39 1.31
C VAL A 178 -26.39 -2.74 1.36
N ARG A 179 -26.70 -1.91 0.37
CA ARG A 179 -28.02 -1.26 0.24
C ARG A 179 -28.67 -1.62 -1.09
N LYS A 180 -29.95 -1.99 -1.03
CA LYS A 180 -30.80 -2.21 -2.22
C LYS A 180 -31.64 -0.96 -2.50
N PHE A 181 -31.76 -0.57 -3.77
CA PHE A 181 -32.39 0.68 -4.12
C PHE A 181 -33.92 0.71 -3.93
N ARG A 182 -34.62 -0.39 -4.20
CA ARG A 182 -36.09 -0.40 -4.15
C ARG A 182 -36.68 -0.72 -2.78
N ASP A 183 -36.02 -1.62 -2.07
CA ASP A 183 -36.58 -2.15 -0.84
C ASP A 183 -36.16 -1.37 0.40
N ASN A 184 -35.35 -0.31 0.25
CA ASN A 184 -34.64 0.38 1.33
C ASN A 184 -33.97 -0.58 2.31
N GLU A 185 -33.68 -1.79 1.87
CA GLU A 185 -33.04 -2.83 2.67
C GLU A 185 -31.56 -2.51 2.80
N GLU A 186 -31.11 -2.36 4.04
CA GLU A 186 -29.72 -2.22 4.38
C GLU A 186 -29.26 -3.40 5.21
N ARG A 187 -28.10 -3.99 4.84
CA ARG A 187 -27.44 -5.03 5.61
C ARG A 187 -26.01 -4.61 5.90
N VAL A 188 -25.61 -4.77 7.16
CA VAL A 188 -24.25 -4.53 7.59
C VAL A 188 -23.60 -5.86 7.96
N PHE A 189 -22.43 -6.10 7.38
CA PHE A 189 -21.58 -7.24 7.70
C PHE A 189 -20.39 -6.75 8.49
N ASP A 190 -20.20 -7.27 9.70
CA ASP A 190 -19.08 -6.92 10.59
C ASP A 190 -18.10 -8.10 10.66
N PHE A 191 -16.88 -7.85 10.23
CA PHE A 191 -15.76 -8.78 10.20
C PHE A 191 -14.65 -8.37 11.19
N SER A 192 -14.89 -7.45 12.11
CA SER A 192 -13.89 -6.93 13.04
C SER A 192 -13.23 -8.04 13.89
N HIS A 193 -13.95 -9.15 14.13
CA HIS A 193 -13.41 -10.32 14.81
C HIS A 193 -12.26 -11.01 14.04
N ILE A 194 -12.16 -10.80 12.71
CA ILE A 194 -11.11 -11.40 11.87
C ILE A 194 -9.80 -10.63 12.04
N SER A 195 -9.83 -9.31 12.26
CA SER A 195 -8.64 -8.46 12.38
C SER A 195 -7.69 -8.88 13.52
N LYS A 196 -8.23 -9.54 14.54
CA LYS A 196 -7.47 -10.05 15.69
C LYS A 196 -6.68 -11.34 15.41
N LYS A 197 -6.87 -11.97 14.26
CA LYS A 197 -6.13 -13.18 13.89
C LYS A 197 -4.74 -12.81 13.40
N PRO A 198 -3.69 -13.57 13.77
CA PRO A 198 -2.34 -13.37 13.24
C PRO A 198 -2.28 -13.66 11.72
N PHE A 199 -1.14 -13.34 11.12
CA PHE A 199 -0.87 -13.65 9.71
C PHE A 199 -1.91 -13.03 8.76
N HIS A 200 -1.89 -11.69 8.64
CA HIS A 200 -2.78 -10.91 7.77
C HIS A 200 -4.26 -11.30 7.98
N ALA A 201 -4.71 -11.24 9.24
CA ALA A 201 -6.07 -11.64 9.64
C ALA A 201 -6.42 -13.10 9.26
N GLY A 202 -5.42 -13.98 9.19
CA GLY A 202 -5.56 -15.38 8.83
C GLY A 202 -5.58 -15.67 7.33
N ALA A 203 -5.32 -14.68 6.48
CA ALA A 203 -5.29 -14.85 5.02
C ALA A 203 -4.14 -15.76 4.58
N ASP A 204 -2.96 -15.65 5.19
CA ASP A 204 -1.79 -16.48 4.86
C ASP A 204 -2.07 -17.96 5.09
N LEU A 205 -2.74 -18.30 6.19
CA LEU A 205 -3.12 -19.69 6.47
C LEU A 205 -4.12 -20.24 5.45
N LYS A 206 -5.05 -19.40 4.98
CA LYS A 206 -5.99 -19.79 3.93
C LYS A 206 -5.32 -19.99 2.58
N LEU A 207 -4.32 -19.19 2.27
CA LEU A 207 -3.52 -19.35 1.05
C LEU A 207 -2.79 -20.68 1.04
N VAL A 208 -2.14 -21.04 2.16
CA VAL A 208 -1.46 -22.34 2.32
C VAL A 208 -2.45 -23.49 2.24
N ASP A 209 -3.61 -23.37 2.90
CA ASP A 209 -4.66 -24.40 2.85
C ASP A 209 -5.20 -24.61 1.42
N ASP A 210 -5.43 -23.56 0.67
CA ASP A 210 -5.85 -23.61 -0.73
C ASP A 210 -4.81 -24.30 -1.62
N PHE A 211 -3.54 -23.99 -1.41
CA PHE A 211 -2.42 -24.62 -2.11
C PHE A 211 -2.32 -26.13 -1.81
N VAL A 212 -2.38 -26.52 -0.52
CA VAL A 212 -2.35 -27.92 -0.10
C VAL A 212 -3.52 -28.71 -0.68
N LYS A 213 -4.73 -28.13 -0.68
CA LYS A 213 -5.92 -28.73 -1.27
C LYS A 213 -5.77 -28.92 -2.78
N ALA A 214 -5.23 -27.94 -3.49
CA ALA A 214 -4.97 -28.04 -4.93
C ALA A 214 -3.95 -29.14 -5.26
N LEU A 215 -2.92 -29.33 -4.44
CA LEU A 215 -1.98 -30.45 -4.59
C LEU A 215 -2.63 -31.81 -4.34
N SER A 216 -3.57 -31.88 -3.42
CA SER A 216 -4.25 -33.12 -3.03
C SER A 216 -5.38 -33.51 -3.98
N CYS A 217 -5.98 -32.54 -4.68
CA CYS A 217 -7.11 -32.74 -5.57
C CYS A 217 -6.82 -32.13 -6.94
N LYS A 218 -6.53 -32.96 -7.93
CA LYS A 218 -6.16 -32.52 -9.30
C LYS A 218 -7.20 -31.68 -10.02
N GLU A 219 -8.45 -31.71 -9.58
CA GLU A 219 -9.56 -30.94 -10.17
C GLU A 219 -9.74 -29.54 -9.52
N GLN A 220 -9.11 -29.31 -8.38
CA GLN A 220 -9.22 -28.02 -7.69
C GLN A 220 -8.24 -27.00 -8.29
N LYS A 221 -8.78 -25.95 -8.91
CA LYS A 221 -7.98 -24.81 -9.36
C LYS A 221 -7.65 -23.90 -8.17
N LEU A 222 -6.43 -23.39 -8.16
CA LEU A 222 -6.02 -22.35 -7.21
C LEU A 222 -6.88 -21.10 -7.39
N ARG A 223 -7.28 -20.46 -6.30
CA ARG A 223 -7.98 -19.18 -6.33
C ARG A 223 -7.06 -18.03 -6.76
N THR A 224 -5.78 -18.18 -6.43
CA THR A 224 -4.71 -17.25 -6.78
C THR A 224 -3.76 -17.94 -7.75
N SER A 225 -4.03 -17.79 -9.05
CA SER A 225 -3.17 -18.34 -10.08
C SER A 225 -2.03 -17.36 -10.44
N ILE A 226 -0.95 -17.89 -11.03
CA ILE A 226 0.15 -17.06 -11.50
C ILE A 226 -0.31 -16.08 -12.60
N GLU A 227 -1.25 -16.49 -13.43
CA GLU A 227 -1.81 -15.65 -14.51
C GLU A 227 -2.49 -14.41 -13.93
N ASN A 228 -3.30 -14.56 -12.87
CA ASN A 228 -3.93 -13.44 -12.20
C ASN A 228 -2.89 -12.49 -11.57
N SER A 229 -1.86 -13.06 -10.96
CA SER A 229 -0.76 -12.28 -10.38
C SER A 229 0.03 -11.51 -11.44
N VAL A 230 0.32 -12.15 -12.58
CA VAL A 230 0.99 -11.49 -13.72
C VAL A 230 0.15 -10.33 -14.24
N GLU A 231 -1.17 -10.50 -14.39
CA GLU A 231 -2.05 -9.45 -14.89
C GLU A 231 -2.12 -8.24 -13.94
N SER A 232 -2.24 -8.47 -12.64
CA SER A 232 -2.25 -7.37 -11.67
C SER A 232 -0.94 -6.58 -11.66
N HIS A 233 0.21 -7.27 -11.80
CA HIS A 233 1.51 -6.62 -11.93
C HIS A 233 1.66 -5.86 -13.24
N ARG A 234 1.19 -6.44 -14.37
CA ARG A 234 1.17 -5.76 -15.68
C ARG A 234 0.42 -4.45 -15.60
N ILE A 235 -0.76 -4.44 -15.00
CA ILE A 235 -1.55 -3.22 -14.80
C ILE A 235 -0.76 -2.19 -13.98
N CYS A 236 -0.09 -2.60 -12.91
CA CYS A 236 0.73 -1.69 -12.11
C CYS A 236 1.89 -1.08 -12.92
N TYR A 237 2.60 -1.86 -13.74
CA TYR A 237 3.66 -1.36 -14.62
C TYR A 237 3.13 -0.42 -15.69
N GLU A 238 2.02 -0.75 -16.30
CA GLU A 238 1.40 0.10 -17.31
C GLU A 238 0.80 1.38 -16.72
N ALA A 239 0.32 1.34 -15.48
CA ALA A 239 -0.08 2.53 -14.74
C ALA A 239 1.11 3.45 -14.48
N GLU A 240 2.28 2.89 -14.15
CA GLU A 240 3.51 3.66 -14.01
C GLU A 240 3.95 4.26 -15.35
N ARG A 241 3.90 3.48 -16.44
CA ARG A 241 4.18 3.98 -17.79
C ARG A 241 3.21 5.10 -18.19
N SER A 242 1.93 4.98 -17.86
CA SER A 242 0.92 6.03 -18.08
C SER A 242 1.27 7.30 -17.33
N ARG A 243 1.61 7.18 -16.04
CA ARG A 243 2.00 8.30 -15.19
C ARG A 243 3.21 9.06 -15.74
N LEU A 244 4.24 8.32 -16.14
CA LEU A 244 5.49 8.90 -16.66
C LEU A 244 5.33 9.56 -18.04
N THR A 245 4.48 9.00 -18.89
CA THR A 245 4.29 9.48 -20.28
C THR A 245 3.12 10.44 -20.44
N GLY A 246 2.22 10.55 -19.44
CA GLY A 246 0.98 11.32 -19.52
C GLY A 246 -0.03 10.78 -20.53
N LYS A 247 0.09 9.51 -20.93
CA LYS A 247 -0.76 8.89 -21.97
C LYS A 247 -1.68 7.84 -21.36
N THR A 248 -2.87 7.71 -21.95
CA THR A 248 -3.70 6.52 -21.78
C THR A 248 -3.02 5.33 -22.45
N ILE A 249 -2.98 4.20 -21.76
CA ILE A 249 -2.37 2.96 -22.24
C ILE A 249 -3.47 1.95 -22.58
N GLU A 250 -3.47 1.48 -23.81
CA GLU A 250 -4.30 0.35 -24.24
C GLU A 250 -3.60 -0.95 -23.85
N LEU A 251 -4.36 -1.81 -23.18
CA LEU A 251 -3.91 -3.13 -22.73
C LEU A 251 -4.56 -4.16 -23.65
N GLY A 252 -3.91 -4.56 -24.70
CA GLY A 252 -4.43 -5.66 -25.55
C GLY A 252 -4.69 -6.94 -24.75
N SER A 253 -5.68 -7.73 -25.18
CA SER A 253 -5.88 -9.08 -24.65
C SER A 253 -4.59 -9.90 -24.85
N TYR A 254 -4.24 -10.74 -23.86
CA TYR A 254 -3.21 -11.77 -24.06
C TYR A 254 -3.72 -12.70 -25.19
N SER A 255 -3.03 -12.70 -26.32
CA SER A 255 -3.18 -13.71 -27.37
C SER A 255 -2.47 -15.00 -26.98
#